data_0c43d91b5e7e7439e51eb6b9eb86ac27
#
_entry.id   0c43d91b5e7e7439e51eb6b9eb86ac27
#
_cell.length_a   1.000
_cell.length_b   1.000
_cell.length_c   1.000
_cell.angle_alpha   90.00
_cell.angle_beta   90.00
_cell.angle_gamma   90.00
#
_symmetry.space_group_name_H-M   'P 1'
#
loop_
_entity.id
_entity.type
_entity.pdbx_description
1 polymer ?
#
loop_
_entity_poly.entity_id
_entity_poly.type
_entity_poly.pdbx_seq_one_letter_code
_entity_poly.pdbx_strand_id
1 'polypeptide(L)'
;MLNLRDSGGEEDPLLLIERAVGTRPRGVEVLGDSRWTAAAQNATSYHAGSAFLVGDAAHRFPPAGATGISTAMHDTHNLAWKLAAVLHRQAGAPLLDTYQQERQPVGARNAAETTSQWRQFTNPQAPLPPMRDIRQIDMGYQYHSNAVVPDGSPDADPPGTTYTQSATPGCRAPHVWTRSRSTIDLFDRDIVLLTGPDGAAWRTALAQTPVISHVLTGDTWRDVYGIGKDGAVLIRPDGIVAWRSATSGNPEAATTAVSDSLLFHLP
;
A
#
# COMPACT_ATOMS: atom_id res chain seq x y z
N MET A 1 -0.03 -29.65 0.87
CA MET A 1 1.39 -29.25 1.03
C MET A 1 1.74 -29.38 2.51
N LEU A 2 2.69 -30.25 2.86
CA LEU A 2 3.12 -30.44 4.24
C LEU A 2 4.36 -29.59 4.48
N ASN A 3 4.31 -28.69 5.47
CA ASN A 3 5.44 -27.86 5.89
C ASN A 3 6.08 -28.49 7.12
N LEU A 4 7.30 -28.97 6.99
CA LEU A 4 8.05 -29.60 8.08
C LEU A 4 9.23 -28.69 8.44
N ARG A 5 9.52 -28.56 9.75
CA ARG A 5 10.71 -27.86 10.20
C ARG A 5 11.94 -28.70 9.84
N ASP A 6 12.92 -28.06 9.20
CA ASP A 6 14.20 -28.70 8.93
C ASP A 6 14.90 -29.01 10.26
N SER A 7 15.16 -30.28 10.51
CA SER A 7 15.98 -30.78 11.64
C SER A 7 17.47 -30.79 11.30
N GLY A 8 17.89 -30.22 10.15
CA GLY A 8 19.29 -30.11 9.75
C GLY A 8 19.90 -31.36 9.12
N GLY A 9 19.08 -32.37 8.79
CA GLY A 9 19.51 -33.61 8.14
C GLY A 9 18.79 -33.86 6.81
N GLU A 10 19.40 -34.70 5.94
CA GLU A 10 18.70 -35.30 4.80
C GLU A 10 17.74 -36.39 5.32
N GLU A 11 16.55 -36.00 5.78
CA GLU A 11 15.50 -36.97 6.13
C GLU A 11 14.71 -37.36 4.88
N ASP A 12 14.45 -38.68 4.76
CA ASP A 12 13.58 -39.23 3.73
C ASP A 12 12.17 -38.55 3.83
N PRO A 13 11.67 -37.88 2.78
CA PRO A 13 10.35 -37.29 2.79
C PRO A 13 9.22 -38.23 3.21
N LEU A 14 9.34 -39.52 2.92
CA LEU A 14 8.35 -40.56 3.31
C LEU A 14 8.34 -40.76 4.83
N LEU A 15 9.49 -40.69 5.51
CA LEU A 15 9.53 -40.74 6.96
C LEU A 15 8.92 -39.51 7.62
N LEU A 16 9.11 -38.34 7.02
CA LEU A 16 8.51 -37.10 7.50
C LEU A 16 6.98 -37.13 7.35
N ILE A 17 6.47 -37.68 6.23
CA ILE A 17 5.05 -37.91 6.01
C ILE A 17 4.49 -38.91 7.04
N GLU A 18 5.18 -40.03 7.24
CA GLU A 18 4.81 -41.05 8.24
C GLU A 18 4.69 -40.50 9.65
N ARG A 19 5.64 -39.68 10.08
CA ARG A 19 5.59 -38.97 11.39
C ARG A 19 4.40 -38.04 11.50
N ALA A 20 4.11 -37.32 10.44
CA ALA A 20 3.02 -36.32 10.44
C ALA A 20 1.62 -36.96 10.42
N VAL A 21 1.49 -38.10 9.77
CA VAL A 21 0.22 -38.85 9.64
C VAL A 21 0.02 -39.88 10.74
N GLY A 22 1.11 -40.28 11.42
CA GLY A 22 1.11 -41.29 12.48
C GLY A 22 1.14 -42.74 11.97
N THR A 23 1.17 -42.94 10.66
CA THR A 23 1.24 -44.24 10.01
C THR A 23 1.94 -44.15 8.65
N ARG A 24 2.59 -45.21 8.23
CA ARG A 24 3.24 -45.28 6.92
C ARG A 24 2.21 -45.33 5.81
N PRO A 25 2.03 -44.25 5.00
CA PRO A 25 1.03 -44.26 3.95
C PRO A 25 1.46 -45.22 2.83
N ARG A 26 0.46 -45.94 2.27
CA ARG A 26 0.70 -46.82 1.10
C ARG A 26 0.37 -46.04 -0.19
N GLY A 27 1.19 -46.25 -1.23
CA GLY A 27 0.93 -45.68 -2.54
C GLY A 27 1.15 -44.16 -2.62
N VAL A 28 1.99 -43.58 -1.77
CA VAL A 28 2.40 -42.19 -1.83
C VAL A 28 3.56 -42.05 -2.81
N GLU A 29 3.40 -41.11 -3.74
CA GLU A 29 4.45 -40.64 -4.63
C GLU A 29 4.86 -39.23 -4.20
N VAL A 30 6.14 -38.99 -3.99
CA VAL A 30 6.69 -37.66 -3.71
C VAL A 30 6.97 -36.98 -5.04
N LEU A 31 6.14 -36.03 -5.41
CA LEU A 31 6.26 -35.28 -6.68
C LEU A 31 7.35 -34.21 -6.64
N GLY A 32 7.75 -33.77 -5.46
CA GLY A 32 8.80 -32.77 -5.29
C GLY A 32 9.10 -32.50 -3.83
N ASP A 33 10.35 -32.13 -3.59
CA ASP A 33 10.88 -31.64 -2.31
C ASP A 33 11.58 -30.31 -2.55
N SER A 34 11.35 -29.35 -1.69
CA SER A 34 12.02 -28.05 -1.75
C SER A 34 12.37 -27.56 -0.34
N ARG A 35 13.58 -27.08 -0.19
CA ARG A 35 14.06 -26.46 1.05
C ARG A 35 14.03 -24.95 0.92
N TRP A 36 13.55 -24.29 1.95
CA TRP A 36 13.54 -22.84 2.03
C TRP A 36 13.92 -22.38 3.44
N THR A 37 14.46 -21.18 3.54
CA THR A 37 14.83 -20.58 4.82
C THR A 37 13.94 -19.36 5.07
N ALA A 38 13.31 -19.31 6.23
CA ALA A 38 12.61 -18.11 6.67
C ALA A 38 13.63 -17.00 6.89
N ALA A 39 13.49 -15.92 6.16
CA ALA A 39 14.36 -14.75 6.26
C ALA A 39 13.54 -13.48 6.34
N ALA A 40 13.99 -12.52 7.15
CA ALA A 40 13.47 -11.15 7.16
C ALA A 40 14.57 -10.25 6.60
N GLN A 41 14.37 -9.79 5.39
CA GLN A 41 15.32 -8.95 4.67
C GLN A 41 14.60 -7.82 3.96
N ASN A 42 15.22 -6.64 3.92
CA ASN A 42 14.74 -5.51 3.16
C ASN A 42 15.93 -4.88 2.45
N ALA A 43 15.84 -4.64 1.14
CA ALA A 43 16.89 -4.04 0.37
C ALA A 43 17.16 -2.60 0.85
N THR A 44 18.40 -2.19 0.86
CA THR A 44 18.82 -0.83 1.21
C THR A 44 18.44 0.19 0.14
N SER A 45 18.31 -0.26 -1.11
CA SER A 45 17.82 0.53 -2.22
C SER A 45 16.84 -0.29 -3.05
N TYR A 46 15.71 0.33 -3.42
CA TYR A 46 14.67 -0.27 -4.26
C TYR A 46 14.85 0.04 -5.73
N HIS A 47 15.74 0.96 -6.06
CA HIS A 47 16.11 1.22 -7.46
C HIS A 47 17.57 1.65 -7.59
N ALA A 48 18.13 1.41 -8.79
CA ALA A 48 19.43 1.91 -9.21
C ALA A 48 19.38 2.18 -10.73
N GLY A 49 19.46 3.45 -11.10
CA GLY A 49 19.27 3.86 -12.50
C GLY A 49 17.89 3.42 -13.02
N SER A 50 17.86 2.60 -14.06
CA SER A 50 16.63 2.09 -14.68
C SER A 50 16.16 0.73 -14.12
N ALA A 51 16.83 0.18 -13.13
CA ALA A 51 16.46 -1.09 -12.50
C ALA A 51 15.68 -0.85 -11.21
N PHE A 52 14.57 -1.54 -11.04
CA PHE A 52 13.70 -1.47 -9.87
C PHE A 52 13.52 -2.86 -9.24
N LEU A 53 13.54 -2.93 -7.93
CA LEU A 53 13.26 -4.15 -7.18
C LEU A 53 11.81 -4.11 -6.70
N VAL A 54 11.09 -5.25 -6.84
CA VAL A 54 9.68 -5.40 -6.47
C VAL A 54 9.48 -6.72 -5.76
N GLY A 55 8.63 -6.77 -4.75
CA GLY A 55 8.29 -8.00 -4.03
C GLY A 55 9.52 -8.68 -3.42
N ASP A 56 9.65 -9.99 -3.59
CA ASP A 56 10.72 -10.80 -2.99
C ASP A 56 12.14 -10.39 -3.42
N ALA A 57 12.28 -9.65 -4.52
CA ALA A 57 13.55 -9.04 -4.92
C ALA A 57 13.91 -7.83 -4.05
N ALA A 58 12.91 -7.11 -3.53
CA ALA A 58 13.09 -5.94 -2.68
C ALA A 58 13.06 -6.30 -1.18
N HIS A 59 12.19 -7.24 -0.79
CA HIS A 59 12.00 -7.63 0.60
C HIS A 59 11.56 -9.10 0.72
N ARG A 60 12.04 -9.75 1.75
CA ARG A 60 11.67 -11.14 2.07
C ARG A 60 11.16 -11.19 3.50
N PHE A 61 10.06 -11.91 3.69
CA PHE A 61 9.41 -12.04 4.99
C PHE A 61 9.28 -13.50 5.40
N PRO A 62 9.41 -13.83 6.70
CA PRO A 62 8.87 -15.09 7.21
C PRO A 62 7.39 -15.21 6.82
N PRO A 63 6.88 -16.43 6.56
CA PRO A 63 5.49 -16.62 6.09
C PRO A 63 4.43 -16.37 7.18
N ALA A 64 4.82 -15.86 8.33
CA ALA A 64 3.90 -15.47 9.39
C ALA A 64 3.09 -14.23 8.97
N GLY A 65 1.76 -14.29 9.17
CA GLY A 65 0.87 -13.18 8.82
C GLY A 65 0.53 -13.05 7.33
N ALA A 66 1.13 -13.86 6.44
CA ALA A 66 0.82 -13.94 4.99
C ALA A 66 0.87 -12.60 4.22
N THR A 67 1.67 -11.62 4.68
CA THR A 67 1.72 -10.26 4.12
C THR A 67 2.65 -10.09 2.91
N GLY A 68 3.44 -11.11 2.56
CA GLY A 68 4.44 -11.01 1.49
C GLY A 68 3.82 -10.70 0.13
N ILE A 69 2.77 -11.44 -0.25
CA ILE A 69 2.11 -11.24 -1.54
C ILE A 69 1.37 -9.90 -1.64
N SER A 70 0.67 -9.49 -0.58
CA SER A 70 -0.03 -8.20 -0.56
C SER A 70 0.96 -7.04 -0.64
N THR A 71 2.09 -7.12 0.07
CA THR A 71 3.16 -6.11 0.00
C THR A 71 3.73 -6.01 -1.42
N ALA A 72 3.99 -7.15 -2.09
CA ALA A 72 4.49 -7.18 -3.47
C ALA A 72 3.47 -6.60 -4.48
N MET A 73 2.18 -6.88 -4.28
CA MET A 73 1.12 -6.30 -5.12
C MET A 73 1.04 -4.77 -4.95
N HIS A 74 1.18 -4.27 -3.73
CA HIS A 74 1.22 -2.83 -3.48
C HIS A 74 2.48 -2.17 -4.04
N ASP A 75 3.64 -2.83 -4.01
CA ASP A 75 4.86 -2.32 -4.69
C ASP A 75 4.60 -2.16 -6.19
N THR A 76 4.05 -3.20 -6.81
CA THR A 76 3.73 -3.18 -8.24
C THR A 76 2.73 -2.07 -8.59
N HIS A 77 1.67 -1.93 -7.80
CA HIS A 77 0.66 -0.91 -8.01
C HIS A 77 1.23 0.50 -7.86
N ASN A 78 2.08 0.72 -6.85
CA ASN A 78 2.76 2.00 -6.63
C ASN A 78 3.74 2.36 -7.75
N LEU A 79 4.51 1.39 -8.25
CA LEU A 79 5.51 1.63 -9.29
C LEU A 79 4.90 1.75 -10.69
N ALA A 80 3.90 0.94 -11.02
CA ALA A 80 3.38 0.82 -12.38
C ALA A 80 2.83 2.14 -12.93
N TRP A 81 2.01 2.86 -12.17
CA TRP A 81 1.46 4.13 -12.62
C TRP A 81 2.54 5.22 -12.75
N LYS A 82 3.55 5.21 -11.86
CA LYS A 82 4.68 6.15 -11.92
C LYS A 82 5.52 5.91 -13.18
N LEU A 83 5.81 4.65 -13.49
CA LEU A 83 6.49 4.29 -14.73
C LEU A 83 5.67 4.71 -15.96
N ALA A 84 4.37 4.43 -15.96
CA ALA A 84 3.49 4.84 -17.05
C ALA A 84 3.49 6.35 -17.23
N ALA A 85 3.34 7.14 -16.16
CA ALA A 85 3.34 8.59 -16.21
C ALA A 85 4.65 9.15 -16.78
N VAL A 86 5.81 8.61 -16.36
CA VAL A 86 7.12 9.06 -16.85
C VAL A 86 7.36 8.64 -18.30
N LEU A 87 7.05 7.40 -18.68
CA LEU A 87 7.23 6.89 -20.04
C LEU A 87 6.33 7.61 -21.05
N HIS A 88 5.12 7.98 -20.65
CA HIS A 88 4.21 8.78 -21.47
C HIS A 88 4.49 10.30 -21.41
N ARG A 89 5.57 10.71 -20.72
CA ARG A 89 5.96 12.13 -20.55
C ARG A 89 4.89 12.99 -19.87
N GLN A 90 4.06 12.38 -19.05
CA GLN A 90 3.08 13.06 -18.22
C GLN A 90 3.69 13.55 -16.91
N ALA A 91 4.79 12.92 -16.46
CA ALA A 91 5.51 13.29 -15.25
C ALA A 91 7.02 13.29 -15.46
N GLY A 92 7.74 14.02 -14.61
CA GLY A 92 9.20 14.01 -14.57
C GLY A 92 9.79 12.75 -13.95
N ALA A 93 11.02 12.40 -14.34
CA ALA A 93 11.74 11.25 -13.78
C ALA A 93 11.85 11.21 -12.23
N PRO A 94 11.92 12.35 -11.50
CA PRO A 94 11.95 12.35 -10.04
C PRO A 94 10.73 11.70 -9.38
N LEU A 95 9.60 11.55 -10.10
CA LEU A 95 8.46 10.78 -9.59
C LEU A 95 8.86 9.33 -9.25
N LEU A 96 9.80 8.74 -9.99
CA LEU A 96 10.25 7.36 -9.75
C LEU A 96 11.03 7.21 -8.43
N ASP A 97 11.70 8.26 -7.95
CA ASP A 97 12.41 8.24 -6.67
C ASP A 97 11.44 8.07 -5.50
N THR A 98 10.20 8.53 -5.66
CA THR A 98 9.17 8.38 -4.64
C THR A 98 8.74 6.93 -4.42
N TYR A 99 9.02 6.02 -5.35
CA TYR A 99 8.77 4.58 -5.16
C TYR A 99 9.56 4.05 -3.96
N GLN A 100 10.85 4.31 -3.91
CA GLN A 100 11.68 3.90 -2.77
C GLN A 100 11.27 4.63 -1.49
N GLN A 101 11.02 5.93 -1.55
CA GLN A 101 10.62 6.73 -0.38
C GLN A 101 9.36 6.17 0.29
N GLU A 102 8.43 5.67 -0.51
CA GLU A 102 7.14 5.15 -0.05
C GLU A 102 7.18 3.67 0.32
N ARG A 103 7.83 2.83 -0.49
CA ARG A 103 7.71 1.37 -0.34
C ARG A 103 8.78 0.73 0.54
N GLN A 104 10.00 1.25 0.56
CA GLN A 104 11.07 0.70 1.37
C GLN A 104 10.76 0.76 2.89
N PRO A 105 10.19 1.86 3.45
CA PRO A 105 9.78 1.88 4.86
C PRO A 105 8.65 0.89 5.18
N VAL A 106 7.71 0.67 4.25
CA VAL A 106 6.64 -0.33 4.41
C VAL A 106 7.22 -1.74 4.42
N GLY A 107 8.14 -2.04 3.50
CA GLY A 107 8.87 -3.32 3.48
C GLY A 107 9.62 -3.58 4.79
N ALA A 108 10.33 -2.58 5.32
CA ALA A 108 11.04 -2.67 6.59
C ALA A 108 10.08 -2.93 7.77
N ARG A 109 8.96 -2.19 7.83
CA ARG A 109 7.93 -2.38 8.85
C ARG A 109 7.34 -3.80 8.80
N ASN A 110 6.96 -4.27 7.63
CA ASN A 110 6.34 -5.57 7.45
C ASN A 110 7.32 -6.71 7.75
N ALA A 111 8.62 -6.55 7.43
CA ALA A 111 9.66 -7.49 7.81
C ALA A 111 9.80 -7.61 9.35
N ALA A 112 9.77 -6.48 10.06
CA ALA A 112 9.82 -6.48 11.52
C ALA A 112 8.58 -7.15 12.15
N GLU A 113 7.40 -6.85 11.63
CA GLU A 113 6.12 -7.42 12.10
C GLU A 113 6.08 -8.93 11.92
N THR A 114 6.37 -9.41 10.71
CA THR A 114 6.37 -10.85 10.41
C THR A 114 7.45 -11.61 11.18
N THR A 115 8.59 -10.97 11.43
CA THR A 115 9.65 -11.55 12.30
C THR A 115 9.15 -11.74 13.72
N SER A 116 8.43 -10.76 14.26
CA SER A 116 7.87 -10.84 15.61
C SER A 116 6.86 -11.98 15.71
N GLN A 117 5.98 -12.12 14.73
CA GLN A 117 5.02 -13.22 14.67
C GLN A 117 5.72 -14.59 14.47
N TRP A 118 6.75 -14.65 13.61
CA TRP A 118 7.52 -15.87 13.37
C TRP A 118 8.22 -16.40 14.62
N ARG A 119 8.74 -15.51 15.47
CA ARG A 119 9.36 -15.90 16.74
C ARG A 119 8.43 -16.71 17.64
N GLN A 120 7.14 -16.51 17.56
CA GLN A 120 6.16 -17.29 18.32
C GLN A 120 6.03 -18.72 17.83
N PHE A 121 6.07 -18.92 16.51
CA PHE A 121 6.09 -20.27 15.95
C PHE A 121 7.35 -21.04 16.35
N THR A 122 8.46 -20.33 16.53
CA THR A 122 9.76 -20.95 16.87
C THR A 122 10.00 -21.02 18.38
N ASN A 123 9.41 -20.13 19.15
CA ASN A 123 9.48 -20.09 20.61
C ASN A 123 8.09 -19.80 21.22
N PRO A 124 7.27 -20.84 21.48
CA PRO A 124 5.92 -20.67 22.03
C PRO A 124 5.88 -20.02 23.43
N GLN A 125 7.01 -19.93 24.13
CA GLN A 125 7.13 -19.26 25.44
C GLN A 125 7.47 -17.77 25.30
N ALA A 126 7.78 -17.29 24.07
CA ALA A 126 8.04 -15.87 23.88
C ALA A 126 6.76 -15.04 24.14
N PRO A 127 6.89 -13.84 24.75
CA PRO A 127 5.73 -12.94 24.92
C PRO A 127 5.08 -12.67 23.57
N LEU A 128 3.74 -12.73 23.54
CA LEU A 128 2.94 -12.36 22.38
C LEU A 128 3.03 -10.84 22.18
N PRO A 129 3.58 -10.34 21.07
CA PRO A 129 3.36 -8.95 20.72
C PRO A 129 1.84 -8.75 20.47
N PRO A 130 1.32 -7.54 20.68
CA PRO A 130 -0.06 -7.25 20.30
C PRO A 130 -0.23 -7.56 18.80
N MET A 131 -1.15 -8.45 18.46
CA MET A 131 -1.48 -8.77 17.08
C MET A 131 -2.13 -7.54 16.44
N ARG A 132 -1.53 -7.06 15.37
CA ARG A 132 -2.15 -6.05 14.52
C ARG A 132 -3.17 -6.69 13.59
N ASP A 133 -4.26 -5.95 13.36
CA ASP A 133 -5.20 -6.28 12.28
C ASP A 133 -4.43 -6.36 10.95
N ILE A 134 -4.67 -7.39 10.16
CA ILE A 134 -4.07 -7.54 8.82
C ILE A 134 -4.34 -6.32 7.94
N ARG A 135 -5.50 -5.69 8.09
CA ARG A 135 -5.84 -4.45 7.38
C ARG A 135 -4.94 -3.28 7.78
N GLN A 136 -4.53 -3.22 9.05
CA GLN A 136 -3.57 -2.20 9.51
C GLN A 136 -2.18 -2.44 8.92
N ILE A 137 -1.78 -3.68 8.73
CA ILE A 137 -0.51 -4.03 8.09
C ILE A 137 -0.54 -3.68 6.60
N ASP A 138 -1.59 -4.08 5.90
CA ASP A 138 -1.69 -3.96 4.45
C ASP A 138 -2.12 -2.56 3.97
N MET A 139 -2.96 -1.85 4.73
CA MET A 139 -3.58 -0.60 4.29
C MET A 139 -3.35 0.59 5.23
N GLY A 140 -2.88 0.33 6.46
CA GLY A 140 -2.75 1.36 7.51
C GLY A 140 -1.38 2.06 7.52
N TYR A 141 -0.67 2.13 6.40
CA TYR A 141 0.53 2.93 6.27
C TYR A 141 0.22 4.31 5.69
N GLN A 142 1.06 5.26 6.02
CA GLN A 142 1.04 6.60 5.44
C GLN A 142 2.36 6.85 4.71
N TYR A 143 2.28 7.36 3.49
CA TYR A 143 3.44 7.74 2.72
C TYR A 143 3.88 9.16 3.03
N HIS A 144 5.19 9.34 3.16
CA HIS A 144 5.85 10.63 3.24
C HIS A 144 6.84 10.73 2.08
N SER A 145 6.45 11.39 1.02
CA SER A 145 7.26 11.55 -0.18
C SER A 145 6.94 12.86 -0.89
N ASN A 146 7.73 13.22 -1.88
CA ASN A 146 7.45 14.38 -2.72
C ASN A 146 6.18 14.24 -3.59
N ALA A 147 5.60 13.02 -3.68
CA ALA A 147 4.32 12.77 -4.36
C ALA A 147 3.11 12.89 -3.40
N VAL A 148 3.30 13.51 -2.24
CA VAL A 148 2.26 13.76 -1.24
C VAL A 148 2.44 15.17 -0.70
N VAL A 149 1.39 15.99 -0.72
CA VAL A 149 1.37 17.34 -0.16
C VAL A 149 0.69 17.31 1.21
N PRO A 150 1.43 17.54 2.31
CA PRO A 150 0.85 17.57 3.64
C PRO A 150 -0.17 18.70 3.78
N ASP A 151 -1.26 18.45 4.51
CA ASP A 151 -2.29 19.45 4.80
C ASP A 151 -2.19 20.02 6.23
N GLY A 152 -1.12 19.69 6.96
CA GLY A 152 -0.89 20.10 8.34
C GLY A 152 -1.65 19.26 9.37
N SER A 153 -2.43 18.27 8.95
CA SER A 153 -3.02 17.30 9.88
C SER A 153 -1.93 16.42 10.51
N PRO A 154 -2.14 15.94 11.76
CA PRO A 154 -1.25 14.96 12.34
C PRO A 154 -1.19 13.70 11.49
N ASP A 155 -0.05 13.01 11.56
CA ASP A 155 0.07 11.71 10.91
C ASP A 155 -1.10 10.81 11.31
N ALA A 156 -1.65 10.14 10.30
CA ALA A 156 -2.70 9.18 10.53
C ALA A 156 -2.10 8.00 11.29
N ASP A 157 -2.35 8.06 12.56
CA ASP A 157 -2.20 6.99 13.51
C ASP A 157 -0.78 6.39 13.68
N PRO A 158 -0.16 6.63 14.83
CA PRO A 158 0.93 5.79 15.25
C PRO A 158 0.46 4.33 15.23
N PRO A 159 1.33 3.36 15.09
CA PRO A 159 1.01 1.98 14.82
C PRO A 159 0.00 1.36 15.81
N GLY A 160 -1.25 1.68 15.63
CA GLY A 160 -2.38 1.09 16.33
C GLY A 160 -2.59 -0.36 15.94
N THR A 161 -3.38 -1.08 16.72
CA THR A 161 -3.73 -2.48 16.46
C THR A 161 -4.89 -2.61 15.48
N THR A 162 -5.69 -1.56 15.30
CA THR A 162 -6.93 -1.56 14.51
C THR A 162 -6.84 -0.58 13.35
N TYR A 163 -7.21 -1.03 12.17
CA TYR A 163 -7.27 -0.18 10.98
C TYR A 163 -8.44 0.81 11.06
N THR A 164 -8.12 2.08 10.88
CA THR A 164 -9.10 3.16 10.73
C THR A 164 -8.88 3.87 9.39
N GLN A 165 -9.93 4.04 8.61
CA GLN A 165 -9.85 4.76 7.35
C GLN A 165 -9.58 6.24 7.60
N SER A 166 -8.68 6.83 6.83
CA SER A 166 -8.37 8.25 6.87
C SER A 166 -8.07 8.79 5.47
N ALA A 167 -8.54 9.98 5.16
CA ALA A 167 -8.13 10.72 3.97
C ALA A 167 -7.01 11.73 4.26
N THR A 168 -6.22 11.53 5.31
CA THR A 168 -4.98 12.28 5.52
C THR A 168 -4.04 12.03 4.33
N PRO A 169 -3.38 13.08 3.80
CA PRO A 169 -2.42 12.91 2.70
C PRO A 169 -1.37 11.84 3.00
N GLY A 170 -1.11 11.00 2.02
CA GLY A 170 -0.24 9.82 2.14
C GLY A 170 -0.95 8.53 2.55
N CYS A 171 -2.17 8.60 3.07
CA CYS A 171 -2.98 7.43 3.40
C CYS A 171 -3.74 6.91 2.18
N ARG A 172 -4.15 5.65 2.27
CA ARG A 172 -5.10 5.08 1.32
C ARG A 172 -6.44 5.79 1.42
N ALA A 173 -6.97 6.24 0.28
CA ALA A 173 -8.27 6.89 0.20
C ALA A 173 -9.39 5.99 0.76
N PRO A 174 -10.26 6.54 1.61
CA PRO A 174 -11.34 5.79 2.24
C PRO A 174 -12.33 5.19 1.24
N HIS A 175 -12.85 4.02 1.60
CA HIS A 175 -14.01 3.43 0.94
C HIS A 175 -15.30 4.02 1.49
N VAL A 176 -16.10 4.60 0.61
CA VAL A 176 -17.45 5.07 0.89
C VAL A 176 -18.37 4.67 -0.25
N TRP A 177 -19.56 4.16 0.06
CA TRP A 177 -20.59 3.94 -0.94
C TRP A 177 -21.23 5.27 -1.34
N THR A 178 -21.14 5.59 -2.62
CA THR A 178 -21.97 6.64 -3.25
C THR A 178 -23.11 5.93 -3.95
N ARG A 179 -24.33 6.35 -3.83
CA ARG A 179 -25.54 5.71 -4.41
C ARG A 179 -25.39 4.28 -4.98
N SER A 180 -24.55 4.06 -5.99
CA SER A 180 -24.38 2.77 -6.68
C SER A 180 -22.92 2.34 -6.88
N ARG A 181 -21.95 3.13 -6.45
CA ARG A 181 -20.51 2.86 -6.64
C ARG A 181 -19.74 3.08 -5.34
N SER A 182 -18.71 2.30 -5.16
CA SER A 182 -17.66 2.61 -4.19
C SER A 182 -16.80 3.77 -4.69
N THR A 183 -16.28 4.59 -3.77
CA THR A 183 -15.24 5.57 -4.12
C THR A 183 -13.99 4.90 -4.69
N ILE A 184 -13.68 3.66 -4.27
CA ILE A 184 -12.55 2.89 -4.78
C ILE A 184 -12.72 2.56 -6.27
N ASP A 185 -13.95 2.37 -6.75
CA ASP A 185 -14.24 2.11 -8.17
C ASP A 185 -14.00 3.32 -9.08
N LEU A 186 -13.69 4.48 -8.48
CA LEU A 186 -13.35 5.70 -9.21
C LEU A 186 -11.84 5.82 -9.48
N PHE A 187 -11.03 5.02 -8.78
CA PHE A 187 -9.56 5.06 -8.87
C PHE A 187 -9.09 3.96 -9.81
N ASP A 188 -8.59 4.34 -10.97
CA ASP A 188 -8.06 3.42 -11.98
C ASP A 188 -6.68 3.89 -12.41
N ARG A 189 -6.55 4.45 -13.60
CA ARG A 189 -5.28 4.90 -14.19
C ARG A 189 -5.04 6.39 -14.06
N ASP A 190 -6.09 7.14 -13.75
CA ASP A 190 -6.08 8.59 -13.77
C ASP A 190 -5.99 9.17 -12.36
N ILE A 191 -5.56 10.42 -12.27
CA ILE A 191 -5.66 11.19 -11.05
C ILE A 191 -7.12 11.61 -10.89
N VAL A 192 -7.64 11.45 -9.69
CA VAL A 192 -9.04 11.73 -9.38
C VAL A 192 -9.15 12.87 -8.38
N LEU A 193 -9.97 13.86 -8.70
CA LEU A 193 -10.41 14.88 -7.77
C LEU A 193 -11.80 14.52 -7.24
N LEU A 194 -11.91 14.27 -5.96
CA LEU A 194 -13.19 14.16 -5.26
C LEU A 194 -13.52 15.52 -4.63
N THR A 195 -14.74 16.02 -4.84
CA THR A 195 -15.20 17.27 -4.22
C THR A 195 -16.52 17.06 -3.52
N GLY A 196 -16.79 17.88 -2.51
CA GLY A 196 -18.17 18.06 -2.03
C GLY A 196 -19.04 18.76 -3.07
N PRO A 197 -20.36 18.82 -2.84
CA PRO A 197 -21.32 19.39 -3.81
C PRO A 197 -21.03 20.86 -4.17
N ASP A 198 -20.53 21.62 -3.21
CA ASP A 198 -20.24 23.06 -3.37
C ASP A 198 -18.79 23.31 -3.86
N GLY A 199 -18.02 22.26 -4.16
CA GLY A 199 -16.62 22.33 -4.60
C GLY A 199 -16.42 22.63 -6.10
N ALA A 200 -17.30 23.42 -6.73
CA ALA A 200 -17.22 23.75 -8.16
C ALA A 200 -15.93 24.49 -8.54
N ALA A 201 -15.43 25.35 -7.67
CA ALA A 201 -14.21 26.11 -7.91
C ALA A 201 -12.98 25.20 -8.13
N TRP A 202 -12.85 24.12 -7.36
CA TRP A 202 -11.79 23.13 -7.52
C TRP A 202 -11.84 22.43 -8.87
N ARG A 203 -13.05 22.02 -9.30
CA ARG A 203 -13.25 21.37 -10.60
C ARG A 203 -12.94 22.30 -11.76
N THR A 204 -13.29 23.58 -11.63
CA THR A 204 -12.99 24.61 -12.64
C THR A 204 -11.48 24.82 -12.75
N ALA A 205 -10.76 24.90 -11.63
CA ALA A 205 -9.31 25.10 -11.63
C ALA A 205 -8.56 23.95 -12.33
N LEU A 206 -9.05 22.72 -12.23
CA LEU A 206 -8.44 21.53 -12.83
C LEU A 206 -9.07 21.13 -14.18
N ALA A 207 -10.01 21.91 -14.73
CA ALA A 207 -10.75 21.53 -15.95
C ALA A 207 -9.89 21.35 -17.21
N GLN A 208 -8.70 21.96 -17.24
CA GLN A 208 -7.75 21.86 -18.37
C GLN A 208 -6.61 20.88 -18.09
N THR A 209 -6.71 20.10 -17.01
CA THR A 209 -5.72 19.08 -16.62
C THR A 209 -6.27 17.68 -16.89
N PRO A 210 -5.42 16.63 -16.96
CA PRO A 210 -5.86 15.25 -17.12
C PRO A 210 -6.48 14.66 -15.83
N VAL A 211 -7.02 15.49 -14.94
CA VAL A 211 -7.63 15.06 -13.67
C VAL A 211 -9.11 14.79 -13.87
N ILE A 212 -9.56 13.60 -13.48
CA ILE A 212 -10.98 13.24 -13.54
C ILE A 212 -11.68 13.69 -12.26
N SER A 213 -12.74 14.49 -12.39
CA SER A 213 -13.44 15.04 -11.23
C SER A 213 -14.76 14.32 -10.95
N HIS A 214 -15.01 14.02 -9.68
CA HIS A 214 -16.27 13.48 -9.19
C HIS A 214 -16.81 14.29 -8.01
N VAL A 215 -18.14 14.39 -7.93
CA VAL A 215 -18.83 15.01 -6.81
C VAL A 215 -19.32 13.93 -5.87
N LEU A 216 -18.90 14.00 -4.60
CA LEU A 216 -19.38 13.12 -3.55
C LEU A 216 -20.83 13.49 -3.19
N THR A 217 -21.69 12.49 -3.15
CA THR A 217 -23.13 12.64 -2.84
C THR A 217 -23.49 11.78 -1.61
N GLY A 218 -24.50 12.19 -0.87
CA GLY A 218 -24.86 11.56 0.41
C GLY A 218 -24.14 12.24 1.59
N ASP A 219 -24.21 11.67 2.78
CA ASP A 219 -23.70 12.30 4.00
C ASP A 219 -22.51 11.57 4.63
N THR A 220 -22.34 10.29 4.35
CA THR A 220 -21.35 9.42 5.03
C THR A 220 -19.89 9.73 4.68
N TRP A 221 -19.63 10.41 3.57
CA TRP A 221 -18.26 10.69 3.10
C TRP A 221 -17.57 11.81 3.90
N ARG A 222 -18.34 12.74 4.49
CA ARG A 222 -17.76 13.94 5.14
C ARG A 222 -16.81 13.57 6.27
N ASP A 223 -17.28 12.76 7.19
CA ASP A 223 -16.50 12.40 8.37
C ASP A 223 -15.29 11.54 8.00
N VAL A 224 -15.45 10.64 7.03
CA VAL A 224 -14.41 9.70 6.62
C VAL A 224 -13.31 10.39 5.79
N TYR A 225 -13.70 11.31 4.89
CA TYR A 225 -12.73 12.10 4.10
C TYR A 225 -12.25 13.34 4.85
N GLY A 226 -12.94 13.77 5.89
CA GLY A 226 -12.60 14.97 6.66
C GLY A 226 -12.69 16.25 5.85
N ILE A 227 -13.64 16.34 4.90
CA ILE A 227 -13.86 17.53 4.05
C ILE A 227 -15.30 18.02 4.14
N GLY A 228 -15.47 19.34 4.07
CA GLY A 228 -16.76 20.01 3.98
C GLY A 228 -17.42 19.88 2.60
N LYS A 229 -18.59 20.51 2.46
CA LYS A 229 -19.33 20.56 1.17
C LYS A 229 -18.54 21.22 0.05
N ASP A 230 -17.65 22.12 0.40
CA ASP A 230 -16.80 22.93 -0.47
C ASP A 230 -15.34 22.44 -0.49
N GLY A 231 -15.04 21.36 0.23
CA GLY A 231 -13.71 20.74 0.28
C GLY A 231 -13.40 19.87 -0.93
N ALA A 232 -12.14 19.46 -1.03
CA ALA A 232 -11.62 18.62 -2.12
C ALA A 232 -10.49 17.67 -1.66
N VAL A 233 -10.39 16.55 -2.35
CA VAL A 233 -9.31 15.56 -2.16
C VAL A 233 -8.79 15.11 -3.52
N LEU A 234 -7.48 15.14 -3.69
CA LEU A 234 -6.79 14.65 -4.88
C LEU A 234 -6.25 13.25 -4.60
N ILE A 235 -6.55 12.29 -5.46
CA ILE A 235 -6.22 10.88 -5.29
C ILE A 235 -5.41 10.40 -6.49
N ARG A 236 -4.32 9.72 -6.21
CA ARG A 236 -3.42 9.12 -7.18
C ARG A 236 -4.00 7.83 -7.77
N PRO A 237 -3.47 7.35 -8.94
CA PRO A 237 -3.92 6.10 -9.54
C PRO A 237 -3.81 4.87 -8.63
N ASP A 238 -2.84 4.86 -7.70
CA ASP A 238 -2.68 3.80 -6.70
C ASP A 238 -3.61 3.92 -5.48
N GLY A 239 -4.59 4.84 -5.55
CA GLY A 239 -5.59 5.03 -4.50
C GLY A 239 -5.08 5.75 -3.26
N ILE A 240 -3.93 6.41 -3.34
CA ILE A 240 -3.36 7.19 -2.23
C ILE A 240 -3.80 8.65 -2.34
N VAL A 241 -4.14 9.25 -1.20
CA VAL A 241 -4.45 10.69 -1.12
C VAL A 241 -3.17 11.50 -1.33
N ALA A 242 -3.10 12.22 -2.43
CA ALA A 242 -1.97 13.09 -2.74
C ALA A 242 -2.06 14.44 -2.02
N TRP A 243 -3.28 14.97 -1.88
CA TRP A 243 -3.55 16.27 -1.30
C TRP A 243 -5.01 16.36 -0.83
N ARG A 244 -5.27 17.22 0.17
CA ARG A 244 -6.61 17.48 0.69
C ARG A 244 -6.76 18.95 1.09
N SER A 245 -7.96 19.52 0.83
CA SER A 245 -8.42 20.76 1.44
C SER A 245 -9.77 20.52 2.14
N ALA A 246 -9.81 20.73 3.44
CA ALA A 246 -11.00 20.43 4.24
C ALA A 246 -12.21 21.32 3.89
N THR A 247 -11.96 22.55 3.47
CA THR A 247 -12.99 23.53 3.09
C THR A 247 -12.56 24.27 1.83
N SER A 248 -13.39 25.22 1.36
CA SER A 248 -13.01 26.14 0.29
C SER A 248 -11.70 26.88 0.65
N GLY A 249 -10.79 26.89 -0.28
CA GLY A 249 -9.50 27.55 -0.18
C GLY A 249 -9.14 28.23 -1.49
N ASN A 250 -7.86 28.50 -1.72
CA ASN A 250 -7.40 28.95 -3.02
C ASN A 250 -7.44 27.78 -4.03
N PRO A 251 -8.31 27.80 -5.06
CA PRO A 251 -8.39 26.71 -6.05
C PRO A 251 -7.07 26.45 -6.80
N GLU A 252 -6.19 27.46 -6.91
CA GLU A 252 -4.87 27.30 -7.48
C GLU A 252 -3.99 26.36 -6.67
N ALA A 253 -4.27 26.18 -5.37
CA ALA A 253 -3.54 25.21 -4.55
C ALA A 253 -3.72 23.77 -5.06
N ALA A 254 -4.87 23.41 -5.61
CA ALA A 254 -5.06 22.10 -6.23
C ALA A 254 -4.21 21.93 -7.50
N THR A 255 -4.11 22.97 -8.32
CA THR A 255 -3.24 22.97 -9.51
C THR A 255 -1.78 22.87 -9.14
N THR A 256 -1.35 23.65 -8.12
CA THR A 256 -0.01 23.57 -7.55
C THR A 256 0.26 22.18 -6.99
N ALA A 257 -0.69 21.59 -6.25
CA ALA A 257 -0.53 20.24 -5.71
C ALA A 257 -0.37 19.19 -6.82
N VAL A 258 -1.09 19.31 -7.93
CA VAL A 258 -0.91 18.44 -9.10
C VAL A 258 0.48 18.62 -9.70
N SER A 259 0.92 19.86 -9.89
CA SER A 259 2.23 20.15 -10.49
C SER A 259 3.39 19.71 -9.60
N ASP A 260 3.33 20.04 -8.32
CA ASP A 260 4.46 19.87 -7.40
C ASP A 260 4.59 18.43 -6.88
N SER A 261 3.46 17.83 -6.46
CA SER A 261 3.48 16.51 -5.85
C SER A 261 3.52 15.37 -6.86
N LEU A 262 2.86 15.55 -7.99
CA LEU A 262 2.81 14.53 -9.04
C LEU A 262 3.87 14.77 -10.10
N LEU A 263 4.61 15.89 -10.01
CA LEU A 263 5.66 16.27 -10.94
C LEU A 263 5.17 16.24 -12.40
N PHE A 264 3.85 16.49 -12.60
CA PHE A 264 3.29 16.64 -13.91
C PHE A 264 3.77 17.95 -14.51
N HIS A 265 4.32 17.89 -15.70
CA HIS A 265 4.46 19.06 -16.53
C HIS A 265 3.05 19.41 -17.06
N LEU A 266 2.32 20.22 -16.33
CA LEU A 266 1.11 20.83 -16.89
C LEU A 266 1.54 21.76 -18.02
N PRO A 267 0.85 21.75 -19.18
CA PRO A 267 1.17 22.59 -20.31
C PRO A 267 1.01 24.08 -19.99
#